data_41c931097a125f950e98b9a248e42f86
#
_entry.id   41c931097a125f950e98b9a248e42f86
#
_cell.length_a   1.000
_cell.length_b   1.000
_cell.length_c   1.000
_cell.angle_alpha   90.00
_cell.angle_beta   90.00
_cell.angle_gamma   90.00
#
_symmetry.space_group_name_H-M   'P 1'
#
loop_
_entity.id
_entity.type
_entity.pdbx_description
1 polymer ?
#
loop_
_entity_poly.entity_id
_entity_poly.type
_entity_poly.pdbx_seq_one_letter_code
_entity_poly.pdbx_strand_id
1 'polypeptide(L)'
;MLKIALEEGKNIMKKEKIICRDCGREIAPDELDSCTLIDGEYICEECFNENYFYCEDCGKIEFQEYGTWIEDKQIMVCSNCVNNYTYCEDCGKYYSSDTCMSYIENYGYVCEHCYNYGDYGYCDNCGYYFRYDELHYSERQDRYYCDDCYDYDDDLLYEYHEFNDWYLFRDKDETEPPYYIGKEIELEPKNCDDLQEVLNAKDRYLNAVGMHDGSLNRGGVEIVTHPESWKYLQSKKQDYKNFFDEMEHLGYGDAGNTGLHFHITRPSDDIISRIIVILESFKDEIKKLSRRNGDFGWSKFLTDTTDLEKYKYQSTKYIKEKYVKEYHDRYLALNLQNTRTIEFRFFNGANNFEEFWGALQFIHNIMEIALDETKDINNINWQDLLTGDELIAQAEKQEVLNIDKYAKDTTEIVDKIEKAKEETKETIKRTLRNFIKYLTREIESNKVSIFEKDDITKIKDNGKAFIEKLTNEISYLSTITRLYENVQVSSLNRVKDTIDYVKFDYDEKTKTYSRYFKQIDDKFKEINEIIKQIESGVYA
;
A
#
# COMPACT_ATOMS: atom_id res chain seq x y z
N MET A 1 -64.51 58.08 -58.73
CA MET A 1 -65.19 57.20 -59.67
C MET A 1 -65.06 55.80 -59.14
N LEU A 2 -65.95 55.01 -58.72
CA LEU A 2 -67.37 54.95 -59.02
C LEU A 2 -68.11 54.42 -57.80
N LYS A 3 -69.18 55.13 -57.39
CA LYS A 3 -70.37 54.50 -56.79
C LYS A 3 -71.10 53.73 -57.91
N ILE A 4 -71.69 52.63 -57.50
CA ILE A 4 -72.72 51.79 -58.11
C ILE A 4 -72.17 50.30 -58.02
N ALA A 5 -72.60 49.49 -57.16
CA ALA A 5 -73.90 48.89 -57.05
C ALA A 5 -74.14 48.36 -55.64
N LEU A 6 -74.96 49.05 -54.88
CA LEU A 6 -75.78 48.46 -53.85
C LEU A 6 -77.01 47.92 -54.61
N GLU A 7 -77.32 46.71 -54.28
CA GLU A 7 -78.60 45.99 -54.35
C GLU A 7 -78.50 44.64 -55.11
N GLU A 8 -78.93 43.66 -54.36
CA GLU A 8 -79.27 42.33 -54.79
C GLU A 8 -78.18 41.22 -54.51
N GLY A 9 -78.29 40.70 -53.38
CA GLY A 9 -77.60 39.49 -52.97
C GLY A 9 -77.72 39.29 -51.47
N LYS A 10 -78.87 39.12 -50.92
CA LYS A 10 -79.05 38.46 -49.61
C LYS A 10 -78.54 37.00 -49.71
N ASN A 11 -77.22 36.84 -49.67
CA ASN A 11 -76.65 35.63 -49.32
C ASN A 11 -76.63 35.58 -47.78
N ILE A 12 -77.49 34.79 -47.24
CA ILE A 12 -77.48 34.32 -45.86
C ILE A 12 -76.19 33.49 -45.75
N MET A 13 -75.09 34.18 -45.42
CA MET A 13 -73.97 33.40 -44.82
C MET A 13 -74.57 32.81 -43.54
N LYS A 14 -74.79 31.48 -43.53
CA LYS A 14 -74.86 30.73 -42.30
C LYS A 14 -73.59 31.11 -41.55
N LYS A 15 -73.68 31.90 -40.47
CA LYS A 15 -72.62 31.99 -39.48
C LYS A 15 -72.35 30.56 -39.06
N GLU A 16 -71.26 29.99 -39.51
CA GLU A 16 -70.83 28.72 -38.96
C GLU A 16 -70.72 28.91 -37.45
N LYS A 17 -71.49 28.12 -36.74
CA LYS A 17 -71.47 28.14 -35.28
C LYS A 17 -70.14 27.63 -34.85
N ILE A 18 -69.41 28.43 -34.09
CA ILE A 18 -68.17 27.99 -33.45
C ILE A 18 -68.58 27.16 -32.22
N ILE A 19 -68.14 25.91 -32.18
CA ILE A 19 -68.44 24.97 -31.11
C ILE A 19 -67.15 24.60 -30.39
N CYS A 20 -67.25 24.40 -29.09
CA CYS A 20 -66.14 23.85 -28.32
C CYS A 20 -65.92 22.38 -28.73
N ARG A 21 -64.68 22.02 -29.07
CA ARG A 21 -64.29 20.68 -29.47
C ARG A 21 -64.63 19.63 -28.40
N ASP A 22 -64.42 19.95 -27.12
CA ASP A 22 -64.45 18.98 -26.05
C ASP A 22 -65.89 18.79 -25.50
N CYS A 23 -66.65 19.86 -25.26
CA CYS A 23 -68.01 19.74 -24.70
C CYS A 23 -69.14 19.94 -25.75
N GLY A 24 -68.81 20.32 -26.98
CA GLY A 24 -69.79 20.56 -28.04
C GLY A 24 -70.70 21.80 -27.83
N ARG A 25 -70.45 22.65 -26.85
CA ARG A 25 -71.18 23.88 -26.57
C ARG A 25 -70.89 24.91 -27.68
N GLU A 26 -71.94 25.64 -28.11
CA GLU A 26 -71.77 26.82 -28.99
C GLU A 26 -71.11 27.93 -28.20
N ILE A 27 -70.02 28.47 -28.76
CA ILE A 27 -69.21 29.56 -28.20
C ILE A 27 -69.80 30.86 -28.71
N ALA A 28 -70.19 31.75 -27.80
CA ALA A 28 -70.69 33.06 -28.15
C ALA A 28 -69.56 33.96 -28.66
N PRO A 29 -69.83 34.92 -29.59
CA PRO A 29 -68.78 35.76 -30.15
C PRO A 29 -67.98 36.61 -29.15
N ASP A 30 -68.59 36.90 -28.01
CA ASP A 30 -67.97 37.64 -26.89
C ASP A 30 -67.14 36.75 -25.95
N GLU A 31 -67.30 35.41 -26.05
CA GLU A 31 -66.47 34.42 -25.33
C GLU A 31 -65.24 33.99 -26.12
N LEU A 32 -65.13 34.32 -27.40
CA LEU A 32 -64.03 33.87 -28.27
C LEU A 32 -62.65 34.32 -27.79
N ASP A 33 -62.53 35.48 -27.18
CA ASP A 33 -61.26 35.99 -26.65
C ASP A 33 -60.78 35.19 -25.41
N SER A 34 -61.66 34.46 -24.71
CA SER A 34 -61.34 33.61 -23.60
C SER A 34 -61.13 32.14 -24.01
N CYS A 35 -61.39 31.80 -25.26
CA CYS A 35 -61.22 30.43 -25.77
C CYS A 35 -59.76 30.21 -26.26
N THR A 36 -59.31 28.99 -26.07
CA THR A 36 -58.01 28.59 -26.58
C THR A 36 -58.12 27.84 -27.90
N LEU A 37 -57.28 28.13 -28.87
CA LEU A 37 -57.21 27.44 -30.16
C LEU A 37 -56.17 26.31 -30.09
N ILE A 38 -56.62 25.06 -30.20
CA ILE A 38 -55.77 23.88 -30.22
C ILE A 38 -56.01 23.11 -31.52
N ASP A 39 -54.97 22.92 -32.32
CA ASP A 39 -54.96 22.23 -33.62
C ASP A 39 -56.02 22.81 -34.60
N GLY A 40 -56.32 24.10 -34.47
CA GLY A 40 -57.29 24.79 -35.33
C GLY A 40 -58.73 24.70 -34.87
N GLU A 41 -59.02 24.12 -33.72
CA GLU A 41 -60.34 23.99 -33.09
C GLU A 41 -60.39 24.78 -31.78
N TYR A 42 -61.55 25.39 -31.51
CA TYR A 42 -61.75 26.17 -30.28
C TYR A 42 -62.11 25.29 -29.08
N ILE A 43 -61.45 25.56 -27.97
CA ILE A 43 -61.76 24.98 -26.65
C ILE A 43 -62.25 26.13 -25.77
N CYS A 44 -63.43 25.98 -25.15
CA CYS A 44 -63.94 26.97 -24.20
C CYS A 44 -63.10 26.99 -22.91
N GLU A 45 -63.13 28.12 -22.21
CA GLU A 45 -62.31 28.37 -21.01
C GLU A 45 -62.55 27.28 -19.93
N GLU A 46 -63.81 26.84 -19.73
CA GLU A 46 -64.13 25.76 -18.78
C GLU A 46 -63.43 24.46 -19.15
N CYS A 47 -63.59 24.01 -20.42
CA CYS A 47 -62.94 22.78 -20.87
C CYS A 47 -61.41 22.88 -20.86
N PHE A 48 -60.87 24.07 -21.18
CA PHE A 48 -59.42 24.27 -21.09
C PHE A 48 -58.93 24.12 -19.64
N ASN A 49 -59.59 24.81 -18.70
CA ASN A 49 -59.21 24.77 -17.29
C ASN A 49 -59.36 23.38 -16.64
N GLU A 50 -60.33 22.60 -17.15
CA GLU A 50 -60.55 21.24 -16.67
C GLU A 50 -59.58 20.19 -17.24
N ASN A 51 -59.20 20.35 -18.53
CA ASN A 51 -58.54 19.26 -19.25
C ASN A 51 -57.13 19.60 -19.73
N TYR A 52 -56.75 20.91 -19.78
CA TYR A 52 -55.47 21.36 -20.34
C TYR A 52 -54.74 22.29 -19.39
N PHE A 53 -53.48 22.42 -19.66
CA PHE A 53 -52.64 23.45 -19.04
C PHE A 53 -51.57 23.97 -20.01
N TYR A 54 -51.05 25.16 -19.74
CA TYR A 54 -49.83 25.65 -20.38
C TYR A 54 -48.60 25.17 -19.63
N CYS A 55 -47.69 24.52 -20.34
CA CYS A 55 -46.39 24.20 -19.72
C CYS A 55 -45.65 25.50 -19.46
N GLU A 56 -45.33 25.79 -18.22
CA GLU A 56 -44.63 27.01 -17.80
C GLU A 56 -43.21 27.14 -18.37
N ASP A 57 -42.57 26.04 -18.71
CA ASP A 57 -41.21 26.04 -19.27
C ASP A 57 -41.21 26.30 -20.79
N CYS A 58 -42.05 25.61 -21.55
CA CYS A 58 -42.00 25.69 -23.01
C CYS A 58 -43.19 26.37 -23.66
N GLY A 59 -44.23 26.75 -22.89
CA GLY A 59 -45.43 27.40 -23.35
C GLY A 59 -46.38 26.51 -24.17
N LYS A 60 -46.12 25.23 -24.34
CA LYS A 60 -46.98 24.30 -25.05
C LYS A 60 -48.22 23.94 -24.20
N ILE A 61 -49.32 23.72 -24.90
CA ILE A 61 -50.55 23.25 -24.30
C ILE A 61 -50.49 21.72 -24.27
N GLU A 62 -50.81 21.15 -23.10
CA GLU A 62 -50.87 19.68 -22.86
C GLU A 62 -52.10 19.35 -22.04
N PHE A 63 -52.53 18.06 -22.03
CA PHE A 63 -53.59 17.60 -21.15
C PHE A 63 -53.11 17.58 -19.69
N GLN A 64 -54.02 17.93 -18.78
CA GLN A 64 -53.70 17.96 -17.34
C GLN A 64 -53.17 16.62 -16.80
N GLU A 65 -53.64 15.50 -17.35
CA GLU A 65 -53.22 14.15 -16.95
C GLU A 65 -51.74 13.89 -17.26
N TYR A 66 -51.11 14.66 -18.18
CA TYR A 66 -49.66 14.55 -18.53
C TYR A 66 -48.82 15.66 -17.91
N GLY A 67 -49.43 16.49 -17.07
CA GLY A 67 -48.77 17.56 -16.35
C GLY A 67 -48.09 17.03 -15.11
N THR A 68 -46.87 17.54 -14.84
CA THR A 68 -46.17 17.29 -13.61
C THR A 68 -46.02 18.57 -12.83
N TRP A 69 -46.40 18.53 -11.55
CA TRP A 69 -46.27 19.67 -10.64
C TRP A 69 -44.84 19.78 -10.10
N ILE A 70 -44.26 20.94 -10.17
CA ILE A 70 -42.93 21.25 -9.63
C ILE A 70 -43.11 21.99 -8.30
N GLU A 71 -42.76 21.32 -7.20
CA GLU A 71 -43.17 21.70 -5.86
C GLU A 71 -42.60 23.03 -5.40
N ASP A 72 -41.28 23.26 -5.61
CA ASP A 72 -40.58 24.46 -5.17
C ASP A 72 -40.88 25.70 -6.03
N LYS A 73 -41.23 25.51 -7.29
CA LYS A 73 -41.59 26.60 -8.23
C LYS A 73 -43.08 26.81 -8.32
N GLN A 74 -43.89 25.89 -7.82
CA GLN A 74 -45.37 25.92 -7.91
C GLN A 74 -45.87 26.10 -9.35
N ILE A 75 -45.31 25.34 -10.28
CA ILE A 75 -45.64 25.37 -11.70
C ILE A 75 -45.97 24.00 -12.22
N MET A 76 -46.72 23.97 -13.33
CA MET A 76 -47.03 22.74 -14.05
C MET A 76 -46.21 22.66 -15.33
N VAL A 77 -45.53 21.52 -15.56
CA VAL A 77 -44.73 21.30 -16.75
C VAL A 77 -45.13 20.06 -17.51
N CYS A 78 -44.90 20.02 -18.81
CA CYS A 78 -45.21 18.88 -19.65
C CYS A 78 -44.22 17.74 -19.46
N SER A 79 -44.57 16.54 -19.94
CA SER A 79 -43.77 15.33 -19.88
C SER A 79 -42.37 15.43 -20.48
N ASN A 80 -42.14 16.34 -21.39
CA ASN A 80 -40.78 16.60 -21.92
C ASN A 80 -39.96 17.53 -21.02
N CYS A 81 -40.62 18.54 -20.43
CA CYS A 81 -39.90 19.51 -19.59
C CYS A 81 -39.63 18.98 -18.19
N VAL A 82 -40.36 18.00 -17.72
CA VAL A 82 -40.09 17.36 -16.41
C VAL A 82 -38.69 16.79 -16.29
N ASN A 83 -38.06 16.40 -17.39
CA ASN A 83 -36.68 15.91 -17.41
C ASN A 83 -35.63 16.97 -16.98
N ASN A 84 -36.00 18.24 -16.89
CA ASN A 84 -35.15 19.32 -16.36
C ASN A 84 -35.22 19.43 -14.83
N TYR A 85 -36.01 18.59 -14.17
CA TYR A 85 -36.28 18.61 -12.74
C TYR A 85 -35.87 17.30 -12.10
N THR A 86 -35.57 17.36 -10.81
CA THR A 86 -35.13 16.18 -10.05
C THR A 86 -36.29 15.60 -9.26
N TYR A 87 -36.48 14.30 -9.40
CA TYR A 87 -37.49 13.54 -8.65
C TYR A 87 -36.96 13.20 -7.25
N CYS A 88 -37.79 13.39 -6.25
CA CYS A 88 -37.50 12.92 -4.89
C CYS A 88 -38.10 11.53 -4.69
N GLU A 89 -37.27 10.54 -4.43
CA GLU A 89 -37.67 9.15 -4.29
C GLU A 89 -38.59 8.91 -3.09
N ASP A 90 -38.49 9.71 -2.04
CA ASP A 90 -39.31 9.57 -0.84
C ASP A 90 -40.73 10.13 -0.96
N CYS A 91 -40.84 11.42 -1.31
CA CYS A 91 -42.14 12.08 -1.34
C CYS A 91 -42.82 12.01 -2.70
N GLY A 92 -42.15 11.50 -3.73
CA GLY A 92 -42.68 11.37 -5.07
C GLY A 92 -42.91 12.70 -5.80
N LYS A 93 -42.23 13.77 -5.42
CA LYS A 93 -42.37 15.11 -5.96
C LYS A 93 -41.15 15.52 -6.77
N TYR A 94 -41.41 16.43 -7.73
CA TYR A 94 -40.34 17.03 -8.55
C TYR A 94 -39.93 18.40 -8.04
N TYR A 95 -38.64 18.65 -8.10
CA TYR A 95 -37.99 19.90 -7.66
C TYR A 95 -37.04 20.46 -8.70
N SER A 96 -36.85 21.77 -8.72
CA SER A 96 -35.88 22.41 -9.61
C SER A 96 -34.44 22.13 -9.14
N SER A 97 -33.48 22.39 -10.05
CA SER A 97 -32.04 22.32 -9.74
C SER A 97 -31.58 23.34 -8.70
N ASP A 98 -32.39 24.34 -8.40
CA ASP A 98 -32.09 25.37 -7.39
C ASP A 98 -32.41 24.85 -5.96
N THR A 99 -33.19 23.78 -5.85
CA THR A 99 -33.52 23.15 -4.57
C THR A 99 -32.40 22.20 -4.16
N CYS A 100 -32.04 22.25 -2.88
CA CYS A 100 -31.04 21.34 -2.31
C CYS A 100 -31.59 19.91 -2.33
N MET A 101 -30.94 19.05 -3.11
CA MET A 101 -31.24 17.62 -3.20
C MET A 101 -30.01 16.84 -2.76
N SER A 102 -30.20 15.88 -1.87
CA SER A 102 -29.15 14.93 -1.45
C SER A 102 -29.24 13.67 -2.29
N TYR A 103 -28.13 13.23 -2.85
CA TYR A 103 -28.04 11.94 -3.51
C TYR A 103 -27.75 10.87 -2.46
N ILE A 104 -28.58 9.85 -2.41
CA ILE A 104 -28.44 8.70 -1.51
C ILE A 104 -27.98 7.51 -2.35
N GLU A 105 -26.87 6.91 -1.99
CA GLU A 105 -26.32 5.75 -2.70
C GLU A 105 -27.34 4.60 -2.74
N ASN A 106 -27.39 3.90 -3.85
CA ASN A 106 -28.34 2.81 -4.15
C ASN A 106 -29.83 3.19 -4.13
N TYR A 107 -30.19 4.46 -3.85
CA TYR A 107 -31.60 4.88 -3.71
C TYR A 107 -31.96 5.99 -4.69
N GLY A 108 -31.21 7.08 -4.78
CA GLY A 108 -31.46 8.20 -5.67
C GLY A 108 -31.53 9.55 -4.95
N TYR A 109 -32.17 10.52 -5.57
CA TYR A 109 -32.26 11.86 -5.00
C TYR A 109 -33.40 12.01 -4.01
N VAL A 110 -33.16 12.66 -2.88
CA VAL A 110 -34.17 13.05 -1.89
C VAL A 110 -34.10 14.55 -1.63
N CYS A 111 -35.26 15.19 -1.45
CA CYS A 111 -35.31 16.63 -1.15
C CYS A 111 -34.84 16.90 0.30
N GLU A 112 -34.45 18.12 0.59
CA GLU A 112 -33.95 18.53 1.92
C GLU A 112 -34.92 18.16 3.05
N HIS A 113 -36.25 18.32 2.82
CA HIS A 113 -37.25 17.95 3.82
C HIS A 113 -37.23 16.45 4.10
N CYS A 114 -37.22 15.61 3.07
CA CYS A 114 -37.19 14.14 3.25
C CYS A 114 -35.86 13.70 3.86
N TYR A 115 -34.74 14.32 3.48
CA TYR A 115 -33.45 14.04 4.07
C TYR A 115 -33.42 14.35 5.58
N ASN A 116 -33.93 15.51 5.98
CA ASN A 116 -33.90 15.95 7.39
C ASN A 116 -34.87 15.17 8.31
N TYR A 117 -35.89 14.57 7.76
CA TYR A 117 -36.91 13.79 8.51
C TYR A 117 -36.89 12.30 8.21
N GLY A 118 -36.09 11.85 7.27
CA GLY A 118 -35.88 10.45 6.92
C GLY A 118 -34.71 9.82 7.66
N ASP A 119 -34.57 8.50 7.49
CA ASP A 119 -33.51 7.72 8.12
C ASP A 119 -32.27 7.65 7.21
N TYR A 120 -31.56 8.77 7.10
CA TYR A 120 -30.35 8.92 6.30
C TYR A 120 -29.17 9.35 7.13
N GLY A 121 -28.01 8.80 6.81
CA GLY A 121 -26.72 9.15 7.39
C GLY A 121 -25.65 9.20 6.33
N TYR A 122 -24.45 9.57 6.71
CA TYR A 122 -23.29 9.53 5.82
C TYR A 122 -22.26 8.56 6.36
N CYS A 123 -21.50 7.95 5.46
CA CYS A 123 -20.34 7.16 5.82
C CYS A 123 -19.18 8.08 6.19
N ASP A 124 -18.65 7.96 7.39
CA ASP A 124 -17.56 8.78 7.89
C ASP A 124 -16.24 8.58 7.14
N ASN A 125 -16.09 7.47 6.41
CA ASN A 125 -14.89 7.20 5.64
C ASN A 125 -14.96 7.75 4.20
N CYS A 126 -15.99 7.38 3.42
CA CYS A 126 -16.11 7.83 2.04
C CYS A 126 -16.89 9.13 1.86
N GLY A 127 -17.66 9.56 2.88
CA GLY A 127 -18.46 10.78 2.86
C GLY A 127 -19.73 10.72 2.02
N TYR A 128 -20.10 9.55 1.47
CA TYR A 128 -21.35 9.36 0.74
C TYR A 128 -22.52 9.14 1.69
N TYR A 129 -23.72 9.50 1.22
CA TYR A 129 -24.97 9.35 1.97
C TYR A 129 -25.63 8.01 1.68
N PHE A 130 -26.13 7.37 2.73
CA PHE A 130 -26.82 6.08 2.69
C PHE A 130 -28.08 6.12 3.57
N ARG A 131 -28.91 5.11 3.44
CA ARG A 131 -29.95 4.86 4.45
C ARG A 131 -29.27 4.32 5.72
N TYR A 132 -29.84 4.61 6.90
CA TYR A 132 -29.26 4.12 8.16
C TYR A 132 -29.24 2.60 8.28
N ASP A 133 -30.18 1.89 7.61
CA ASP A 133 -30.19 0.43 7.56
C ASP A 133 -29.07 -0.17 6.67
N GLU A 134 -28.39 0.65 5.89
CA GLU A 134 -27.20 0.31 5.08
C GLU A 134 -25.88 0.81 5.72
N LEU A 135 -25.96 1.39 6.92
CA LEU A 135 -24.80 1.87 7.66
C LEU A 135 -24.54 1.02 8.90
N HIS A 136 -23.30 0.65 9.10
CA HIS A 136 -22.80 0.01 10.30
C HIS A 136 -22.28 1.06 11.27
N TYR A 137 -22.71 0.99 12.51
CA TYR A 137 -22.18 1.85 13.56
C TYR A 137 -21.04 1.17 14.28
N SER A 138 -19.87 1.80 14.28
CA SER A 138 -18.72 1.40 15.06
C SER A 138 -18.81 2.03 16.46
N GLU A 139 -19.08 1.20 17.48
CA GLU A 139 -19.14 1.66 18.88
C GLU A 139 -17.81 2.23 19.35
N ARG A 140 -16.71 1.69 18.85
CA ARG A 140 -15.37 2.08 19.22
C ARG A 140 -14.97 3.43 18.65
N GLN A 141 -15.32 3.70 17.38
CA GLN A 141 -14.95 4.94 16.70
C GLN A 141 -16.02 6.03 16.82
N ASP A 142 -17.21 5.68 17.35
CA ASP A 142 -18.41 6.56 17.42
C ASP A 142 -18.75 7.13 16.03
N ARG A 143 -18.76 6.25 14.99
CA ARG A 143 -18.92 6.60 13.60
C ARG A 143 -19.77 5.59 12.82
N TYR A 144 -20.30 6.05 11.68
CA TYR A 144 -21.06 5.22 10.76
C TYR A 144 -20.28 4.92 9.48
N TYR A 145 -20.35 3.69 9.00
CA TYR A 145 -19.67 3.22 7.79
C TYR A 145 -20.61 2.45 6.88
N CYS A 146 -20.51 2.63 5.55
CA CYS A 146 -21.19 1.75 4.59
C CYS A 146 -20.54 0.37 4.51
N ASP A 147 -21.18 -0.61 3.88
CA ASP A 147 -20.68 -1.98 3.76
C ASP A 147 -19.26 -2.07 3.19
N ASP A 148 -18.93 -1.21 2.21
CA ASP A 148 -17.59 -1.18 1.60
C ASP A 148 -16.51 -0.55 2.50
N CYS A 149 -16.93 0.27 3.46
CA CYS A 149 -16.02 1.01 4.35
C CYS A 149 -15.99 0.46 5.77
N TYR A 150 -16.97 -0.34 6.14
CA TYR A 150 -17.04 -0.95 7.46
C TYR A 150 -16.14 -2.17 7.51
N ASP A 151 -15.21 -2.14 8.41
CA ASP A 151 -14.37 -3.29 8.70
C ASP A 151 -14.74 -3.81 10.10
N TYR A 152 -15.37 -4.99 10.14
CA TYR A 152 -15.72 -5.65 11.40
C TYR A 152 -14.51 -5.90 12.28
N ASP A 153 -13.34 -6.06 11.65
CA ASP A 153 -12.11 -6.37 12.33
C ASP A 153 -11.55 -5.15 13.06
N ASP A 154 -11.79 -3.93 12.55
CA ASP A 154 -11.38 -2.67 13.19
C ASP A 154 -12.04 -2.45 14.56
N ASP A 155 -13.25 -2.96 14.79
CA ASP A 155 -13.92 -2.85 16.10
C ASP A 155 -13.35 -3.80 17.16
N LEU A 156 -12.60 -4.83 16.74
CA LEU A 156 -11.98 -5.80 17.63
C LEU A 156 -10.57 -5.41 18.07
N LEU A 157 -9.93 -4.46 17.35
CA LEU A 157 -8.53 -4.11 17.55
C LEU A 157 -8.37 -2.71 18.15
N TYR A 158 -7.32 -2.50 18.92
CA TYR A 158 -6.93 -1.18 19.41
C TYR A 158 -6.15 -0.42 18.32
N GLU A 159 -6.40 0.91 18.21
CA GLU A 159 -5.50 1.77 17.46
C GLU A 159 -4.18 1.99 18.20
N TYR A 160 -3.11 2.23 17.47
CA TYR A 160 -1.74 2.33 18.00
C TYR A 160 -1.58 3.28 19.21
N HIS A 161 -2.41 4.31 19.35
CA HIS A 161 -2.32 5.28 20.44
C HIS A 161 -3.38 5.10 21.54
N GLU A 162 -4.30 4.17 21.39
CA GLU A 162 -5.41 4.00 22.33
C GLU A 162 -5.03 3.20 23.58
N PHE A 163 -4.15 2.22 23.43
CA PHE A 163 -3.74 1.39 24.56
C PHE A 163 -2.52 1.97 25.27
N ASN A 164 -2.66 2.30 26.57
CA ASN A 164 -1.61 2.90 27.37
C ASN A 164 -1.31 2.16 28.69
N ASP A 165 -2.05 1.12 29.01
CA ASP A 165 -1.98 0.40 30.28
C ASP A 165 -0.97 -0.75 30.24
N TRP A 166 0.31 -0.42 30.01
CA TRP A 166 1.38 -1.40 29.92
C TRP A 166 1.85 -1.87 31.30
N TYR A 167 1.83 -3.20 31.53
CA TYR A 167 2.32 -3.86 32.75
C TYR A 167 3.63 -4.58 32.47
N LEU A 168 4.53 -4.60 33.46
CA LEU A 168 5.80 -5.33 33.40
C LEU A 168 5.64 -6.69 34.05
N PHE A 169 5.86 -7.74 33.29
CA PHE A 169 5.78 -9.12 33.78
C PHE A 169 7.17 -9.69 34.04
N ARG A 170 7.38 -10.19 35.25
CA ARG A 170 8.62 -10.83 35.68
C ARG A 170 8.31 -12.07 36.49
N ASP A 171 9.28 -12.97 36.58
CA ASP A 171 9.17 -14.14 37.47
C ASP A 171 9.09 -13.68 38.94
N LYS A 172 8.30 -14.38 39.74
CA LYS A 172 8.07 -14.04 41.16
C LYS A 172 9.34 -13.97 42.00
N ASP A 173 10.36 -14.75 41.62
CA ASP A 173 11.63 -14.83 42.30
C ASP A 173 12.69 -13.90 41.71
N GLU A 174 12.30 -13.04 40.75
CA GLU A 174 13.17 -12.09 40.09
C GLU A 174 12.97 -10.69 40.69
N THR A 175 14.03 -10.14 41.26
CA THR A 175 13.95 -8.83 41.95
C THR A 175 13.91 -7.68 40.95
N GLU A 176 14.88 -7.64 40.01
CA GLU A 176 15.00 -6.61 39.00
C GLU A 176 15.70 -7.21 37.78
N PRO A 177 14.97 -7.47 36.69
CA PRO A 177 15.59 -7.98 35.48
C PRO A 177 16.43 -6.89 34.82
N PRO A 178 17.51 -7.25 34.10
CA PRO A 178 18.37 -6.29 33.43
C PRO A 178 17.65 -5.54 32.30
N TYR A 179 16.60 -6.13 31.74
CA TYR A 179 15.71 -5.55 30.73
C TYR A 179 14.40 -6.33 30.64
N TYR A 180 13.42 -5.72 29.98
CA TYR A 180 12.16 -6.34 29.58
C TYR A 180 12.07 -6.38 28.06
N ILE A 181 11.35 -7.36 27.52
CA ILE A 181 11.13 -7.58 26.09
C ILE A 181 9.63 -7.48 25.80
N GLY A 182 9.21 -6.44 25.05
CA GLY A 182 7.93 -6.40 24.38
C GLY A 182 8.05 -6.98 22.96
N LYS A 183 7.00 -7.57 22.45
CA LYS A 183 6.99 -8.14 21.09
C LYS A 183 5.79 -7.60 20.33
N GLU A 184 6.01 -7.23 19.10
CA GLU A 184 4.99 -6.96 18.08
C GLU A 184 5.04 -8.15 17.12
N ILE A 185 3.96 -8.93 17.08
CA ILE A 185 3.81 -10.13 16.27
C ILE A 185 2.75 -9.83 15.22
N GLU A 186 3.18 -9.53 14.02
CA GLU A 186 2.28 -9.28 12.91
C GLU A 186 1.84 -10.61 12.29
N LEU A 187 0.53 -10.78 12.14
CA LEU A 187 -0.10 -11.98 11.61
C LEU A 187 -1.11 -11.60 10.53
N GLU A 188 -1.11 -12.35 9.44
CA GLU A 188 -2.11 -12.22 8.36
C GLU A 188 -2.78 -13.57 8.09
N PRO A 189 -4.09 -13.56 7.68
CA PRO A 189 -4.78 -14.78 7.28
C PRO A 189 -4.20 -15.31 5.97
N LYS A 190 -3.96 -16.63 5.90
CA LYS A 190 -3.48 -17.33 4.70
C LYS A 190 -4.62 -17.96 3.90
N ASN A 191 -5.63 -18.48 4.57
CA ASN A 191 -6.70 -19.25 3.95
C ASN A 191 -8.09 -19.01 4.56
N CYS A 192 -8.17 -18.46 5.76
CA CYS A 192 -9.40 -18.23 6.51
C CYS A 192 -9.24 -16.95 7.31
N ASP A 193 -10.28 -16.17 7.39
CA ASP A 193 -10.32 -14.91 8.14
C ASP A 193 -11.20 -15.13 9.37
N ASP A 194 -10.57 -15.39 10.52
CA ASP A 194 -11.25 -15.56 11.81
C ASP A 194 -10.45 -14.82 12.90
N LEU A 195 -10.44 -13.49 12.80
CA LEU A 195 -9.74 -12.62 13.72
C LEU A 195 -10.20 -12.81 15.16
N GLN A 196 -11.49 -13.06 15.38
CA GLN A 196 -12.03 -13.25 16.74
C GLN A 196 -11.37 -14.46 17.43
N GLU A 197 -11.16 -15.57 16.72
CA GLU A 197 -10.48 -16.73 17.29
C GLU A 197 -8.98 -16.47 17.55
N VAL A 198 -8.33 -15.67 16.71
CA VAL A 198 -6.95 -15.20 16.97
C VAL A 198 -6.88 -14.41 18.27
N LEU A 199 -7.82 -13.49 18.50
CA LEU A 199 -7.89 -12.70 19.72
C LEU A 199 -8.23 -13.56 20.94
N ASN A 200 -9.12 -14.54 20.80
CA ASN A 200 -9.43 -15.51 21.85
C ASN A 200 -8.19 -16.36 22.23
N ALA A 201 -7.40 -16.78 21.26
CA ALA A 201 -6.14 -17.49 21.49
C ALA A 201 -5.11 -16.59 22.20
N LYS A 202 -4.97 -15.34 21.74
CA LYS A 202 -4.13 -14.35 22.41
C LYS A 202 -4.52 -14.18 23.89
N ASP A 203 -5.81 -14.00 24.20
CA ASP A 203 -6.28 -13.85 25.58
C ASP A 203 -6.07 -15.10 26.44
N ARG A 204 -6.07 -16.28 25.81
CA ARG A 204 -5.85 -17.57 26.49
C ARG A 204 -4.39 -17.80 26.87
N TYR A 205 -3.46 -17.39 26.03
CA TYR A 205 -2.06 -17.79 26.15
C TYR A 205 -1.09 -16.66 26.44
N LEU A 206 -1.39 -15.43 25.99
CA LEU A 206 -0.45 -14.32 26.03
C LEU A 206 -0.96 -13.16 26.90
N ASN A 207 -0.02 -12.45 27.52
CA ASN A 207 -0.28 -11.13 28.10
C ASN A 207 -0.10 -10.07 26.99
N ALA A 208 -1.11 -9.91 26.16
CA ALA A 208 -1.00 -9.13 24.94
C ALA A 208 -2.32 -8.44 24.56
N VAL A 209 -2.23 -7.43 23.71
CA VAL A 209 -3.37 -6.76 23.08
C VAL A 209 -3.31 -6.96 21.57
N GLY A 210 -4.47 -6.99 20.91
CA GLY A 210 -4.55 -6.95 19.45
C GLY A 210 -4.63 -5.50 19.00
N MET A 211 -3.79 -5.12 18.07
CA MET A 211 -3.75 -3.76 17.51
C MET A 211 -3.94 -3.78 16.00
N HIS A 212 -4.50 -2.70 15.48
CA HIS A 212 -4.57 -2.43 14.06
C HIS A 212 -3.24 -1.89 13.56
N ASP A 213 -2.69 -2.50 12.50
CA ASP A 213 -1.56 -1.98 11.75
C ASP A 213 -1.96 -1.78 10.28
N GLY A 214 -1.96 -0.52 9.83
CA GLY A 214 -2.30 -0.15 8.46
C GLY A 214 -1.35 -0.66 7.38
N SER A 215 -0.27 -1.35 7.73
CA SER A 215 0.63 -2.03 6.78
C SER A 215 0.17 -3.44 6.45
N LEU A 216 -0.71 -4.03 7.27
CA LEU A 216 -1.24 -5.37 7.09
C LEU A 216 -2.43 -5.39 6.13
N ASN A 217 -2.61 -6.51 5.45
CA ASN A 217 -3.80 -6.74 4.62
C ASN A 217 -5.04 -6.96 5.51
N ARG A 218 -6.22 -6.89 4.87
CA ARG A 218 -7.51 -7.11 5.55
C ARG A 218 -7.49 -8.43 6.35
N GLY A 219 -7.99 -8.38 7.59
CA GLY A 219 -7.97 -9.49 8.53
C GLY A 219 -6.61 -9.69 9.22
N GLY A 220 -5.62 -8.86 8.93
CA GLY A 220 -4.33 -8.85 9.63
C GLY A 220 -4.43 -8.22 11.01
N VAL A 221 -3.57 -8.65 11.92
CA VAL A 221 -3.49 -8.15 13.29
C VAL A 221 -2.06 -8.09 13.78
N GLU A 222 -1.75 -7.06 14.54
CA GLU A 222 -0.53 -6.93 15.31
C GLU A 222 -0.82 -7.33 16.77
N ILE A 223 -0.23 -8.44 17.23
CA ILE A 223 -0.31 -8.87 18.62
C ILE A 223 0.84 -8.25 19.39
N VAL A 224 0.53 -7.25 20.22
CA VAL A 224 1.52 -6.51 21.01
C VAL A 224 1.51 -7.02 22.43
N THR A 225 2.61 -7.65 22.86
CA THR A 225 2.70 -8.20 24.20
C THR A 225 3.11 -7.13 25.21
N HIS A 226 2.63 -7.28 26.45
CA HIS A 226 3.23 -6.57 27.56
C HIS A 226 4.72 -6.90 27.68
N PRO A 227 5.56 -5.97 28.16
CA PRO A 227 6.99 -6.23 28.38
C PRO A 227 7.22 -7.33 29.43
N GLU A 228 8.02 -8.33 29.10
CA GLU A 228 8.28 -9.52 29.89
C GLU A 228 9.78 -9.69 30.13
N SER A 229 10.18 -10.12 31.35
CA SER A 229 11.57 -10.50 31.62
C SER A 229 11.92 -11.81 30.95
N TRP A 230 13.20 -12.04 30.66
CA TRP A 230 13.65 -13.29 30.04
C TRP A 230 13.28 -14.52 30.88
N LYS A 231 13.45 -14.46 32.21
CA LYS A 231 13.08 -15.55 33.10
C LYS A 231 11.58 -15.84 33.07
N TYR A 232 10.74 -14.82 33.03
CA TYR A 232 9.29 -14.96 32.86
C TYR A 232 8.94 -15.59 31.52
N LEU A 233 9.55 -15.14 30.43
CA LEU A 233 9.39 -15.72 29.09
C LEU A 233 9.72 -17.20 29.06
N GLN A 234 10.82 -17.62 29.69
CA GLN A 234 11.18 -19.05 29.82
C GLN A 234 10.08 -19.84 30.54
N SER A 235 9.46 -19.28 31.57
CA SER A 235 8.36 -19.94 32.30
C SER A 235 7.08 -20.04 31.45
N LYS A 236 6.92 -19.13 30.45
CA LYS A 236 5.78 -19.05 29.54
C LYS A 236 6.03 -19.69 28.17
N LYS A 237 7.17 -20.31 27.98
CA LYS A 237 7.57 -20.91 26.70
C LYS A 237 6.49 -21.82 26.10
N GLN A 238 5.81 -22.61 26.93
CA GLN A 238 4.75 -23.52 26.47
C GLN A 238 3.47 -22.74 26.06
N ASP A 239 3.16 -21.62 26.71
CA ASP A 239 2.01 -20.80 26.36
C ASP A 239 2.22 -20.17 24.97
N TYR A 240 3.41 -19.66 24.70
CA TYR A 240 3.79 -19.19 23.36
C TYR A 240 3.71 -20.29 22.30
N LYS A 241 4.17 -21.51 22.65
CA LYS A 241 4.06 -22.64 21.74
C LYS A 241 2.59 -22.95 21.42
N ASN A 242 1.75 -23.03 22.42
CA ASN A 242 0.32 -23.28 22.24
C ASN A 242 -0.36 -22.19 21.38
N PHE A 243 0.04 -20.92 21.57
CA PHE A 243 -0.45 -19.81 20.73
C PHE A 243 -0.09 -20.02 19.26
N PHE A 244 1.18 -20.29 18.94
CA PHE A 244 1.59 -20.48 17.55
C PHE A 244 1.03 -21.77 16.92
N ASP A 245 0.87 -22.84 17.71
CA ASP A 245 0.22 -24.08 17.25
C ASP A 245 -1.26 -23.79 16.87
N GLU A 246 -1.94 -22.90 17.61
CA GLU A 246 -3.31 -22.47 17.32
C GLU A 246 -3.35 -21.52 16.10
N MET A 247 -2.38 -20.59 15.95
CA MET A 247 -2.26 -19.74 14.75
C MET A 247 -2.07 -20.58 13.48
N GLU A 248 -1.23 -21.60 13.52
CA GLU A 248 -1.06 -22.52 12.40
C GLU A 248 -2.38 -23.24 12.05
N HIS A 249 -3.13 -23.66 13.08
CA HIS A 249 -4.44 -24.30 12.89
C HIS A 249 -5.48 -23.34 12.28
N LEU A 250 -5.53 -22.09 12.72
CA LEU A 250 -6.39 -21.04 12.19
C LEU A 250 -5.94 -20.53 10.81
N GLY A 251 -4.75 -20.90 10.35
CA GLY A 251 -4.20 -20.46 9.09
C GLY A 251 -3.68 -19.02 9.10
N TYR A 252 -3.27 -18.51 10.27
CA TYR A 252 -2.61 -17.23 10.43
C TYR A 252 -1.08 -17.36 10.49
N GLY A 253 -0.38 -16.32 10.08
CA GLY A 253 1.09 -16.26 10.14
C GLY A 253 1.66 -15.24 9.18
N ASP A 254 2.89 -15.45 8.72
CA ASP A 254 3.52 -14.63 7.70
C ASP A 254 2.96 -14.96 6.31
N ALA A 255 2.23 -14.03 5.73
CA ALA A 255 1.74 -14.09 4.35
C ALA A 255 2.69 -13.38 3.35
N GLY A 256 3.87 -12.96 3.79
CA GLY A 256 4.91 -12.31 2.96
C GLY A 256 5.03 -10.80 3.17
N ASN A 257 4.21 -10.22 4.03
CA ASN A 257 4.20 -8.78 4.34
C ASN A 257 4.32 -8.48 5.84
N THR A 258 4.45 -9.49 6.68
CA THR A 258 4.45 -9.34 8.12
C THR A 258 5.86 -9.20 8.69
N GLY A 259 5.96 -8.53 9.83
CA GLY A 259 7.17 -8.37 10.61
C GLY A 259 7.07 -9.01 12.00
N LEU A 260 8.23 -9.17 12.63
CA LEU A 260 8.36 -9.53 14.03
C LEU A 260 9.33 -8.53 14.68
N HIS A 261 8.82 -7.69 15.58
CA HIS A 261 9.59 -6.65 16.22
C HIS A 261 9.77 -6.93 17.71
N PHE A 262 10.93 -6.53 18.25
CA PHE A 262 11.25 -6.71 19.66
C PHE A 262 11.64 -5.39 20.29
N HIS A 263 10.86 -4.96 21.26
CA HIS A 263 11.09 -3.77 22.06
C HIS A 263 11.83 -4.13 23.36
N ILE A 264 13.02 -3.63 23.51
CA ILE A 264 13.82 -3.84 24.71
C ILE A 264 13.83 -2.56 25.55
N THR A 265 13.66 -2.68 26.86
CA THR A 265 13.87 -1.55 27.78
C THR A 265 15.15 -0.82 27.40
N ARG A 266 15.08 0.48 27.14
CA ARG A 266 16.20 1.25 26.63
C ARG A 266 17.40 1.21 27.57
N PRO A 267 18.50 0.56 27.20
CA PRO A 267 19.71 0.51 27.99
C PRO A 267 20.51 1.82 27.87
N SER A 268 21.64 1.89 28.54
CA SER A 268 22.57 3.02 28.38
C SER A 268 23.08 3.14 26.94
N ASP A 269 23.47 4.36 26.55
CA ASP A 269 24.07 4.62 25.23
C ASP A 269 25.31 3.77 24.95
N ASP A 270 26.07 3.38 25.99
CA ASP A 270 27.24 2.52 25.84
C ASP A 270 26.80 1.11 25.40
N ILE A 271 25.77 0.56 26.02
CA ILE A 271 25.20 -0.73 25.64
C ILE A 271 24.57 -0.67 24.24
N ILE A 272 23.83 0.39 23.91
CA ILE A 272 23.29 0.60 22.55
C ILE A 272 24.42 0.61 21.53
N SER A 273 25.55 1.27 21.84
CA SER A 273 26.71 1.29 20.93
C SER A 273 27.32 -0.09 20.72
N ARG A 274 27.35 -0.93 21.76
CA ARG A 274 27.79 -2.33 21.67
C ARG A 274 26.83 -3.16 20.80
N ILE A 275 25.53 -2.99 20.97
CA ILE A 275 24.51 -3.63 20.14
C ILE A 275 24.71 -3.25 18.65
N ILE A 276 24.91 -1.98 18.34
CA ILE A 276 25.15 -1.50 16.97
C ILE A 276 26.38 -2.20 16.37
N VAL A 277 27.49 -2.30 17.12
CA VAL A 277 28.70 -3.01 16.65
C VAL A 277 28.39 -4.48 16.34
N ILE A 278 27.64 -5.17 17.20
CA ILE A 278 27.23 -6.56 16.98
C ILE A 278 26.41 -6.68 15.69
N LEU A 279 25.36 -5.86 15.55
CA LEU A 279 24.45 -5.91 14.39
C LEU A 279 25.20 -5.63 13.07
N GLU A 280 26.06 -4.62 13.05
CA GLU A 280 26.82 -4.27 11.84
C GLU A 280 27.95 -5.27 11.51
N SER A 281 28.51 -5.93 12.54
CA SER A 281 29.52 -6.96 12.34
C SER A 281 28.96 -8.21 11.67
N PHE A 282 27.73 -8.57 11.99
CA PHE A 282 27.07 -9.79 11.51
C PHE A 282 25.85 -9.53 10.64
N LYS A 283 25.79 -8.35 10.01
CA LYS A 283 24.61 -7.95 9.23
C LYS A 283 24.22 -8.94 8.13
N ASP A 284 25.21 -9.55 7.46
CA ASP A 284 24.93 -10.46 6.35
C ASP A 284 24.39 -11.81 6.85
N GLU A 285 24.89 -12.28 8.00
CA GLU A 285 24.38 -13.45 8.70
C GLU A 285 22.99 -13.17 9.28
N ILE A 286 22.78 -12.00 9.88
CA ILE A 286 21.48 -11.57 10.41
C ILE A 286 20.45 -11.46 9.28
N LYS A 287 20.82 -10.90 8.13
CA LYS A 287 19.94 -10.86 6.96
C LYS A 287 19.48 -12.25 6.51
N LYS A 288 20.36 -13.24 6.55
CA LYS A 288 19.99 -14.63 6.24
C LYS A 288 19.06 -15.21 7.30
N LEU A 289 19.39 -15.01 8.58
CA LEU A 289 18.61 -15.51 9.70
C LEU A 289 17.21 -14.88 9.77
N SER A 290 17.08 -13.62 9.35
CA SER A 290 15.84 -12.83 9.45
C SER A 290 14.69 -13.34 8.58
N ARG A 291 14.94 -14.22 7.63
CA ARG A 291 13.96 -14.78 6.67
C ARG A 291 13.36 -13.74 5.69
N ARG A 292 13.85 -12.48 5.70
CA ARG A 292 13.45 -11.48 4.72
C ARG A 292 14.10 -11.76 3.36
N ASN A 293 13.30 -11.84 2.31
CA ASN A 293 13.71 -12.18 0.94
C ASN A 293 14.42 -11.00 0.22
N GLY A 294 15.39 -10.35 0.90
CA GLY A 294 16.20 -9.27 0.32
C GLY A 294 15.60 -7.87 0.42
N ASP A 295 14.34 -7.72 0.86
CA ASP A 295 13.73 -6.41 1.11
C ASP A 295 13.93 -5.99 2.58
N PHE A 296 14.88 -5.06 2.77
CA PHE A 296 15.16 -4.41 4.05
C PHE A 296 14.77 -2.92 4.02
N GLY A 297 13.85 -2.51 3.15
CA GLY A 297 13.40 -1.12 3.03
C GLY A 297 12.89 -0.53 4.35
N TRP A 298 12.21 -1.35 5.15
CA TRP A 298 11.62 -1.00 6.45
C TRP A 298 12.48 -1.37 7.67
N SER A 299 13.67 -1.98 7.45
CA SER A 299 14.60 -2.44 8.50
C SER A 299 16.05 -2.39 8.05
N LYS A 300 16.47 -1.25 7.51
CA LYS A 300 17.81 -1.04 6.93
C LYS A 300 18.90 -1.15 7.98
N PHE A 301 19.97 -1.84 7.66
CA PHE A 301 21.19 -1.76 8.44
C PHE A 301 21.88 -0.42 8.19
N LEU A 302 22.65 0.04 9.16
CA LEU A 302 23.32 1.33 9.08
C LEU A 302 24.29 1.38 7.88
N THR A 303 25.01 0.30 7.62
CA THR A 303 25.93 0.17 6.48
C THR A 303 25.24 0.15 5.11
N ASP A 304 23.92 -0.06 5.06
CA ASP A 304 23.14 0.00 3.83
C ASP A 304 22.68 1.43 3.48
N THR A 305 22.74 2.36 4.44
CA THR A 305 22.20 3.71 4.31
C THR A 305 23.26 4.79 4.21
N THR A 306 24.45 4.56 4.74
CA THR A 306 25.52 5.56 4.85
C THR A 306 26.91 4.90 4.75
N ASP A 307 27.98 5.71 4.71
CA ASP A 307 29.42 5.33 4.69
C ASP A 307 29.89 4.48 5.90
N LEU A 308 29.09 3.64 6.43
CA LEU A 308 29.25 3.03 7.75
C LEU A 308 30.15 1.80 7.82
N GLU A 309 30.69 1.32 6.70
CA GLU A 309 31.85 0.43 6.78
C GLU A 309 33.00 1.01 7.63
N LYS A 310 33.01 2.36 7.78
CA LYS A 310 33.93 3.04 8.71
C LYS A 310 33.68 2.70 10.18
N TYR A 311 32.49 2.28 10.55
CA TYR A 311 32.09 2.15 11.96
C TYR A 311 32.26 0.76 12.53
N LYS A 312 32.32 -0.25 11.69
CA LYS A 312 32.68 -1.62 12.09
C LYS A 312 33.99 -1.69 12.87
N TYR A 313 34.85 -0.69 12.72
CA TYR A 313 36.15 -0.59 13.37
C TYR A 313 36.31 0.61 14.31
N GLN A 314 35.22 1.33 14.59
CA GLN A 314 35.25 2.50 15.48
C GLN A 314 34.96 2.10 16.93
N SER A 315 35.47 2.90 17.88
CA SER A 315 35.16 2.67 19.29
C SER A 315 33.66 2.90 19.58
N THR A 316 33.13 2.17 20.57
CA THR A 316 31.76 2.38 21.08
C THR A 316 31.48 3.83 21.45
N LYS A 317 32.49 4.57 21.95
CA LYS A 317 32.40 6.00 22.23
C LYS A 317 32.05 6.81 20.98
N TYR A 318 32.67 6.51 19.84
CA TYR A 318 32.39 7.21 18.58
C TYR A 318 30.96 6.93 18.08
N ILE A 319 30.53 5.67 18.17
CA ILE A 319 29.16 5.26 17.78
C ILE A 319 28.14 5.98 18.65
N LYS A 320 28.36 6.04 19.96
CA LYS A 320 27.54 6.79 20.92
C LYS A 320 27.41 8.26 20.55
N GLU A 321 28.52 8.92 20.24
CA GLU A 321 28.55 10.34 19.92
C GLU A 321 27.89 10.66 18.57
N LYS A 322 28.06 9.78 17.58
CA LYS A 322 27.57 10.00 16.21
C LYS A 322 26.17 9.48 15.97
N TYR A 323 25.85 8.27 16.45
CA TYR A 323 24.64 7.55 16.07
C TYR A 323 23.51 7.63 17.08
N VAL A 324 23.79 7.36 18.34
CA VAL A 324 22.75 7.29 19.36
C VAL A 324 22.08 8.65 19.55
N LYS A 325 22.81 9.75 19.25
CA LYS A 325 22.31 11.13 19.38
C LYS A 325 21.75 11.74 18.11
N GLU A 326 22.21 11.31 16.94
CA GLU A 326 21.90 11.96 15.66
C GLU A 326 20.92 11.15 14.80
N TYR A 327 20.63 9.89 15.16
CA TYR A 327 19.89 8.99 14.27
C TYR A 327 18.39 8.95 14.58
N HIS A 328 17.57 9.41 13.64
CA HIS A 328 16.12 9.57 13.79
C HIS A 328 15.31 8.85 12.68
N ASP A 329 15.84 7.80 12.07
CA ASP A 329 15.09 7.01 11.09
C ASP A 329 14.46 5.78 11.78
N ARG A 330 13.11 5.70 11.79
CA ARG A 330 12.38 4.56 12.36
C ARG A 330 12.52 3.26 11.55
N TYR A 331 12.98 3.36 10.31
CA TYR A 331 13.11 2.23 9.40
C TYR A 331 14.50 1.57 9.42
N LEU A 332 15.21 1.72 10.52
CA LEU A 332 16.45 0.98 10.74
C LEU A 332 16.20 -0.39 11.36
N ALA A 333 17.14 -1.31 11.13
CA ALA A 333 17.20 -2.61 11.80
C ALA A 333 17.17 -2.48 13.32
N LEU A 334 17.76 -1.41 13.87
CA LEU A 334 17.62 -0.97 15.26
C LEU A 334 17.04 0.44 15.29
N ASN A 335 15.77 0.58 15.63
CA ASN A 335 15.09 1.86 15.80
C ASN A 335 15.36 2.42 17.21
N LEU A 336 15.88 3.64 17.27
CA LEU A 336 16.24 4.33 18.51
C LEU A 336 15.33 5.54 18.84
N GLN A 337 14.25 5.75 18.09
CA GLN A 337 13.38 6.92 18.28
C GLN A 337 12.61 6.89 19.59
N ASN A 338 12.22 5.71 20.06
CA ASN A 338 11.49 5.58 21.31
C ASN A 338 12.39 5.90 22.51
N THR A 339 11.91 6.77 23.41
CA THR A 339 12.67 7.19 24.60
C THR A 339 12.74 6.13 25.68
N ARG A 340 11.80 5.18 25.73
CA ARG A 340 11.69 4.13 26.74
C ARG A 340 12.27 2.80 26.31
N THR A 341 12.29 2.53 25.00
CA THR A 341 12.76 1.27 24.42
C THR A 341 13.71 1.51 23.27
N ILE A 342 14.43 0.47 22.88
CA ILE A 342 15.02 0.28 21.56
C ILE A 342 14.26 -0.83 20.88
N GLU A 343 14.14 -0.81 19.54
CA GLU A 343 13.35 -1.75 18.79
C GLU A 343 14.18 -2.43 17.71
N PHE A 344 14.20 -3.77 17.73
CA PHE A 344 14.78 -4.59 16.68
C PHE A 344 13.70 -4.95 15.65
N ARG A 345 13.92 -4.61 14.37
CA ARG A 345 12.92 -4.66 13.29
C ARG A 345 13.27 -5.58 12.11
N PHE A 346 14.33 -6.33 12.19
CA PHE A 346 14.88 -7.03 11.01
C PHE A 346 14.30 -8.43 10.77
N PHE A 347 13.50 -8.99 11.65
CA PHE A 347 12.86 -10.28 11.41
C PHE A 347 11.59 -10.16 10.57
N ASN A 348 11.37 -11.17 9.73
CA ASN A 348 10.07 -11.39 9.08
C ASN A 348 9.08 -11.99 10.08
N GLY A 349 7.79 -11.90 9.79
CA GLY A 349 6.75 -12.52 10.61
C GLY A 349 7.00 -14.02 10.85
N ALA A 350 6.56 -14.55 11.97
CA ALA A 350 6.73 -15.94 12.32
C ALA A 350 5.54 -16.80 11.87
N ASN A 351 5.80 -17.95 11.27
CA ASN A 351 4.79 -18.93 10.89
C ASN A 351 4.52 -19.99 11.94
N ASN A 352 5.44 -20.16 12.87
CA ASN A 352 5.40 -21.18 13.90
C ASN A 352 6.23 -20.77 15.12
N PHE A 353 6.11 -21.56 16.17
CA PHE A 353 6.79 -21.31 17.43
C PHE A 353 8.32 -21.28 17.29
N GLU A 354 8.90 -22.19 16.53
CA GLU A 354 10.36 -22.31 16.37
C GLU A 354 10.94 -21.03 15.75
N GLU A 355 10.26 -20.47 14.73
CA GLU A 355 10.67 -19.23 14.08
C GLU A 355 10.58 -18.02 15.02
N PHE A 356 9.52 -17.94 15.80
CA PHE A 356 9.33 -16.89 16.80
C PHE A 356 10.37 -17.03 17.93
N TRP A 357 10.47 -18.23 18.52
CA TRP A 357 11.32 -18.42 19.67
C TRP A 357 12.81 -18.31 19.33
N GLY A 358 13.20 -18.78 18.15
CA GLY A 358 14.55 -18.61 17.64
C GLY A 358 14.93 -17.14 17.48
N ALA A 359 14.02 -16.33 16.91
CA ALA A 359 14.22 -14.88 16.79
C ALA A 359 14.33 -14.21 18.18
N LEU A 360 13.43 -14.54 19.10
CA LEU A 360 13.46 -14.04 20.48
C LEU A 360 14.75 -14.42 21.22
N GLN A 361 15.19 -15.66 21.07
CA GLN A 361 16.46 -16.15 21.65
C GLN A 361 17.66 -15.39 21.09
N PHE A 362 17.65 -15.09 19.79
CA PHE A 362 18.72 -14.32 19.16
C PHE A 362 18.81 -12.90 19.74
N ILE A 363 17.68 -12.23 19.94
CA ILE A 363 17.66 -10.91 20.58
C ILE A 363 18.17 -10.99 22.03
N HIS A 364 17.75 -12.01 22.79
CA HIS A 364 18.27 -12.26 24.13
C HIS A 364 19.79 -12.43 24.13
N ASN A 365 20.33 -13.24 23.22
CA ASN A 365 21.77 -13.49 23.11
C ASN A 365 22.56 -12.20 22.78
N ILE A 366 22.03 -11.34 21.90
CA ILE A 366 22.61 -10.02 21.64
C ILE A 366 22.65 -9.19 22.93
N MET A 367 21.57 -9.18 23.69
CA MET A 367 21.48 -8.40 24.93
C MET A 367 22.46 -8.92 25.99
N GLU A 368 22.54 -10.23 26.19
CA GLU A 368 23.49 -10.85 27.13
C GLU A 368 24.94 -10.50 26.81
N ILE A 369 25.31 -10.55 25.51
CA ILE A 369 26.67 -10.19 25.07
C ILE A 369 26.91 -8.68 25.21
N ALA A 370 25.91 -7.86 24.87
CA ALA A 370 26.05 -6.42 24.96
C ALA A 370 26.14 -5.91 26.41
N LEU A 371 25.43 -6.53 27.32
CA LEU A 371 25.43 -6.20 28.76
C LEU A 371 26.70 -6.67 29.48
N ASP A 372 27.36 -7.72 29.00
CA ASP A 372 28.61 -8.20 29.58
C ASP A 372 29.77 -7.30 29.15
N GLU A 373 30.07 -6.28 29.96
CA GLU A 373 31.14 -5.32 29.72
C GLU A 373 32.53 -5.97 29.71
N THR A 374 32.68 -7.19 30.21
CA THR A 374 33.95 -7.92 30.20
C THR A 374 34.27 -8.51 28.82
N LYS A 375 33.27 -8.69 27.97
CA LYS A 375 33.43 -9.19 26.60
C LYS A 375 33.90 -8.10 25.65
N ASP A 376 34.94 -8.40 24.90
CA ASP A 376 35.37 -7.57 23.78
C ASP A 376 34.50 -7.88 22.55
N ILE A 377 33.53 -7.02 22.29
CA ILE A 377 32.56 -7.16 21.19
C ILE A 377 33.18 -7.17 19.79
N ASN A 378 34.42 -6.71 19.63
CA ASN A 378 35.12 -6.77 18.37
C ASN A 378 35.70 -8.17 18.07
N ASN A 379 35.74 -9.03 19.06
CA ASN A 379 36.30 -10.38 18.99
C ASN A 379 35.26 -11.50 19.19
N ILE A 380 33.96 -11.19 19.20
CA ILE A 380 32.90 -12.20 19.21
C ILE A 380 32.77 -12.89 17.85
N ASN A 381 32.38 -14.15 17.85
CA ASN A 381 32.09 -14.91 16.65
C ASN A 381 30.57 -15.05 16.45
N TRP A 382 30.14 -15.28 15.21
CA TRP A 382 28.74 -15.54 14.90
C TRP A 382 28.13 -16.65 15.75
N GLN A 383 28.89 -17.73 16.00
CA GLN A 383 28.45 -18.86 16.82
C GLN A 383 28.17 -18.48 18.28
N ASP A 384 28.80 -17.43 18.81
CA ASP A 384 28.52 -16.92 20.16
C ASP A 384 27.10 -16.36 20.30
N LEU A 385 26.49 -15.94 19.18
CA LEU A 385 25.11 -15.46 19.08
C LEU A 385 24.10 -16.59 18.85
N LEU A 386 24.53 -17.76 18.38
CA LEU A 386 23.67 -18.89 18.04
C LEU A 386 23.61 -19.91 19.20
N THR A 387 23.00 -19.52 20.30
CA THR A 387 22.77 -20.43 21.45
C THR A 387 21.27 -20.62 21.67
N GLY A 388 20.87 -21.88 21.95
CA GLY A 388 19.47 -22.29 22.11
C GLY A 388 19.02 -23.19 20.95
N ASP A 389 18.32 -24.26 21.27
CA ASP A 389 18.00 -25.34 20.31
C ASP A 389 17.14 -24.85 19.15
N GLU A 390 16.12 -24.01 19.40
CA GLU A 390 15.24 -23.47 18.38
C GLU A 390 15.98 -22.52 17.44
N LEU A 391 16.87 -21.67 17.98
CA LEU A 391 17.65 -20.74 17.18
C LEU A 391 18.66 -21.47 16.29
N ILE A 392 19.34 -22.51 16.83
CA ILE A 392 20.27 -23.34 16.06
C ILE A 392 19.52 -24.05 14.93
N ALA A 393 18.38 -24.67 15.22
CA ALA A 393 17.56 -25.35 14.23
C ALA A 393 17.06 -24.38 13.14
N GLN A 394 16.69 -23.16 13.50
CA GLN A 394 16.30 -22.11 12.54
C GLN A 394 17.47 -21.70 11.65
N ALA A 395 18.65 -21.48 12.22
CA ALA A 395 19.84 -21.10 11.46
C ALA A 395 20.24 -22.18 10.45
N GLU A 396 20.24 -23.45 10.86
CA GLU A 396 20.51 -24.61 10.00
C GLU A 396 19.46 -24.74 8.88
N LYS A 397 18.17 -24.59 9.22
CA LYS A 397 17.08 -24.61 8.23
C LYS A 397 17.24 -23.51 7.18
N GLN A 398 17.57 -22.29 7.59
CA GLN A 398 17.79 -21.18 6.66
C GLN A 398 19.01 -21.40 5.76
N GLU A 399 20.07 -22.02 6.27
CA GLU A 399 21.24 -22.37 5.47
C GLU A 399 20.88 -23.39 4.37
N VAL A 400 20.13 -24.42 4.71
CA VAL A 400 19.62 -25.42 3.76
C VAL A 400 18.69 -24.77 2.72
N LEU A 401 17.71 -23.94 3.16
CA LEU A 401 16.79 -23.25 2.27
C LEU A 401 17.51 -22.31 1.30
N ASN A 402 18.56 -21.64 1.74
CA ASN A 402 19.38 -20.80 0.88
C ASN A 402 20.13 -21.64 -0.17
N ILE A 403 20.69 -22.79 0.23
CA ILE A 403 21.36 -23.71 -0.69
C ILE A 403 20.36 -24.26 -1.72
N ASP A 404 19.18 -24.70 -1.28
CA ASP A 404 18.12 -25.24 -2.14
C ASP A 404 17.59 -24.16 -3.10
N LYS A 405 17.42 -22.92 -2.64
CA LYS A 405 17.04 -21.79 -3.50
C LYS A 405 18.08 -21.55 -4.59
N TYR A 406 19.37 -21.50 -4.24
CA TYR A 406 20.43 -21.37 -5.23
C TYR A 406 20.48 -22.55 -6.20
N ALA A 407 20.29 -23.77 -5.71
CA ALA A 407 20.22 -24.97 -6.55
C ALA A 407 19.00 -24.92 -7.49
N LYS A 408 17.84 -24.52 -6.97
CA LYS A 408 16.60 -24.38 -7.76
C LYS A 408 16.70 -23.26 -8.79
N ASP A 409 17.19 -22.08 -8.41
CA ASP A 409 17.41 -20.97 -9.32
C ASP A 409 18.41 -21.35 -10.41
N THR A 410 19.48 -22.06 -10.06
CA THR A 410 20.46 -22.57 -11.02
C THR A 410 19.83 -23.63 -11.96
N THR A 411 19.02 -24.55 -11.42
CA THR A 411 18.33 -25.58 -12.21
C THR A 411 17.29 -24.96 -13.14
N GLU A 412 16.48 -24.00 -12.68
CA GLU A 412 15.53 -23.27 -13.53
C GLU A 412 16.23 -22.48 -14.64
N ILE A 413 17.38 -21.90 -14.35
CA ILE A 413 18.20 -21.22 -15.35
C ILE A 413 18.74 -22.25 -16.37
N VAL A 414 19.26 -23.38 -15.90
CA VAL A 414 19.75 -24.47 -16.76
C VAL A 414 18.62 -25.03 -17.62
N ASP A 415 17.44 -25.32 -17.05
CA ASP A 415 16.27 -25.82 -17.76
C ASP A 415 15.76 -24.82 -18.81
N LYS A 416 15.68 -23.53 -18.46
CA LYS A 416 15.33 -22.46 -19.41
C LYS A 416 16.33 -22.34 -20.54
N ILE A 417 17.58 -22.58 -20.26
CA ILE A 417 18.68 -22.56 -21.23
C ILE A 417 18.70 -23.80 -22.09
N GLU A 418 18.50 -24.99 -21.54
CA GLU A 418 18.37 -26.22 -22.33
C GLU A 418 17.16 -26.19 -23.26
N LYS A 419 16.04 -25.62 -22.75
CA LYS A 419 14.85 -25.37 -23.56
C LYS A 419 15.10 -24.32 -24.66
N ALA A 420 15.92 -23.30 -24.37
CA ALA A 420 16.32 -22.30 -25.36
C ALA A 420 17.39 -22.80 -26.35
N LYS A 421 18.15 -23.85 -26.03
CA LYS A 421 19.06 -24.54 -27.00
C LYS A 421 18.31 -25.18 -28.14
N GLU A 422 17.06 -25.57 -27.96
CA GLU A 422 16.19 -26.10 -29.03
C GLU A 422 15.55 -24.98 -29.88
N GLU A 423 15.43 -23.77 -29.35
CA GLU A 423 15.00 -22.59 -30.11
C GLU A 423 16.22 -21.91 -30.71
N THR A 424 16.25 -21.81 -32.05
CA THR A 424 17.31 -21.33 -32.93
C THR A 424 18.35 -20.35 -32.31
N LYS A 425 19.66 -20.52 -32.64
CA LYS A 425 20.82 -19.67 -32.30
C LYS A 425 20.55 -18.16 -32.35
N GLU A 426 19.62 -17.71 -33.17
CA GLU A 426 19.26 -16.30 -33.34
C GLU A 426 18.43 -15.73 -32.17
N THR A 427 17.57 -16.55 -31.54
CA THR A 427 16.79 -16.10 -30.36
C THR A 427 17.70 -15.86 -29.18
N ILE A 428 18.68 -16.70 -28.98
CA ILE A 428 19.70 -16.58 -27.95
C ILE A 428 20.56 -15.32 -28.15
N LYS A 429 21.05 -15.13 -29.39
CA LYS A 429 21.80 -13.92 -29.76
C LYS A 429 20.96 -12.65 -29.58
N ARG A 430 19.66 -12.69 -29.86
CA ARG A 430 18.75 -11.57 -29.67
C ARG A 430 18.59 -11.23 -28.17
N THR A 431 18.41 -12.25 -27.33
CA THR A 431 18.29 -12.07 -25.88
C THR A 431 19.55 -11.45 -25.28
N LEU A 432 20.71 -11.94 -25.68
CA LEU A 432 22.00 -11.42 -25.26
C LEU A 432 22.23 -9.97 -25.73
N ARG A 433 21.90 -9.66 -26.99
CA ARG A 433 21.94 -8.28 -27.51
C ARG A 433 21.03 -7.33 -26.74
N ASN A 434 19.83 -7.80 -26.38
CA ASN A 434 18.88 -7.00 -25.60
C ASN A 434 19.40 -6.76 -24.18
N PHE A 435 20.01 -7.77 -23.56
CA PHE A 435 20.61 -7.64 -22.24
C PHE A 435 21.81 -6.67 -22.24
N ILE A 436 22.72 -6.79 -23.20
CA ILE A 436 23.84 -5.86 -23.37
C ILE A 436 23.32 -4.44 -23.60
N LYS A 437 22.27 -4.26 -24.39
CA LYS A 437 21.63 -2.96 -24.62
C LYS A 437 20.99 -2.38 -23.36
N TYR A 438 20.41 -3.23 -22.55
CA TYR A 438 19.88 -2.87 -21.23
C TYR A 438 21.01 -2.42 -20.30
N LEU A 439 22.07 -3.22 -20.15
CA LEU A 439 23.21 -2.92 -19.31
C LEU A 439 23.89 -1.59 -19.73
N THR A 440 24.04 -1.36 -21.02
CA THR A 440 24.58 -0.09 -21.55
C THR A 440 23.73 1.11 -21.12
N ARG A 441 22.40 1.01 -21.27
CA ARG A 441 21.47 2.08 -20.85
C ARG A 441 21.51 2.35 -19.36
N GLU A 442 21.62 1.30 -18.55
CA GLU A 442 21.71 1.40 -17.11
C GLU A 442 23.01 2.07 -16.65
N ILE A 443 24.13 1.75 -17.29
CA ILE A 443 25.41 2.42 -17.02
C ILE A 443 25.32 3.90 -17.40
N GLU A 444 24.78 4.23 -18.57
CA GLU A 444 24.60 5.62 -19.02
C GLU A 444 23.65 6.41 -18.11
N SER A 445 22.52 5.82 -17.69
CA SER A 445 21.56 6.45 -16.80
C SER A 445 22.16 6.75 -15.41
N ASN A 446 22.88 5.78 -14.85
CA ASN A 446 23.47 5.95 -13.53
C ASN A 446 24.68 6.90 -13.56
N LYS A 447 25.40 6.98 -14.69
CA LYS A 447 26.43 7.98 -14.90
C LYS A 447 25.92 9.40 -14.65
N VAL A 448 24.79 9.77 -15.27
CA VAL A 448 24.15 11.08 -15.08
C VAL A 448 23.77 11.29 -13.62
N SER A 449 23.18 10.29 -12.97
CA SER A 449 22.73 10.42 -11.56
C SER A 449 23.88 10.50 -10.56
N ILE A 450 25.03 9.88 -10.86
CA ILE A 450 26.18 9.83 -9.95
C ILE A 450 27.08 11.06 -10.09
N PHE A 451 27.32 11.54 -11.33
CA PHE A 451 28.35 12.52 -11.61
C PHE A 451 27.86 13.96 -11.83
N GLU A 452 26.57 14.18 -12.06
CA GLU A 452 26.02 15.52 -12.32
C GLU A 452 25.60 16.30 -11.06
N LYS A 453 25.70 15.70 -9.86
CA LYS A 453 25.31 16.37 -8.62
C LYS A 453 26.54 16.78 -7.81
N ASP A 454 26.60 18.05 -7.44
CA ASP A 454 27.67 18.62 -6.60
C ASP A 454 27.60 18.18 -5.12
N ASP A 455 26.57 17.42 -4.73
CA ASP A 455 26.38 16.98 -3.36
C ASP A 455 27.07 15.63 -3.13
N ILE A 456 28.14 15.67 -2.35
CA ILE A 456 28.99 14.52 -2.01
C ILE A 456 28.21 13.35 -1.42
N THR A 457 27.21 13.62 -0.57
CA THR A 457 26.43 12.58 0.09
C THR A 457 25.59 11.81 -0.93
N LYS A 458 24.95 12.52 -1.85
CA LYS A 458 24.17 11.92 -2.94
C LYS A 458 25.03 11.18 -3.96
N ILE A 459 26.24 11.66 -4.23
CA ILE A 459 27.21 10.94 -5.07
C ILE A 459 27.57 9.59 -4.44
N LYS A 460 27.77 9.54 -3.12
CA LYS A 460 28.10 8.31 -2.40
C LYS A 460 26.97 7.29 -2.39
N ASP A 461 25.76 7.74 -2.08
CA ASP A 461 24.58 6.87 -2.02
C ASP A 461 24.23 6.29 -3.39
N ASN A 462 24.22 7.14 -4.42
CA ASN A 462 24.01 6.71 -5.80
C ASN A 462 25.11 5.77 -6.30
N GLY A 463 26.36 6.01 -5.88
CA GLY A 463 27.49 5.16 -6.22
C GLY A 463 27.38 3.76 -5.61
N LYS A 464 26.93 3.65 -4.36
CA LYS A 464 26.71 2.35 -3.70
C LYS A 464 25.61 1.54 -4.41
N ALA A 465 24.45 2.16 -4.66
CA ALA A 465 23.36 1.53 -5.41
C ALA A 465 23.81 1.09 -6.81
N PHE A 466 24.66 1.87 -7.47
CA PHE A 466 25.22 1.54 -8.76
C PHE A 466 26.16 0.34 -8.70
N ILE A 467 27.05 0.24 -7.68
CA ILE A 467 27.93 -0.91 -7.47
C ILE A 467 27.14 -2.19 -7.25
N GLU A 468 26.11 -2.13 -6.42
CA GLU A 468 25.23 -3.28 -6.13
C GLU A 468 24.54 -3.75 -7.40
N LYS A 469 23.96 -2.82 -8.16
CA LYS A 469 23.31 -3.14 -9.45
C LYS A 469 24.29 -3.75 -10.45
N LEU A 470 25.49 -3.18 -10.60
CA LEU A 470 26.56 -3.73 -11.44
C LEU A 470 26.97 -5.14 -11.01
N THR A 471 27.05 -5.40 -9.70
CA THR A 471 27.39 -6.72 -9.15
C THR A 471 26.36 -7.77 -9.57
N ASN A 472 25.08 -7.45 -9.47
CA ASN A 472 23.99 -8.33 -9.88
C ASN A 472 24.00 -8.58 -11.39
N GLU A 473 24.22 -7.53 -12.20
CA GLU A 473 24.27 -7.64 -13.65
C GLU A 473 25.49 -8.43 -14.15
N ILE A 474 26.66 -8.29 -13.48
CA ILE A 474 27.85 -9.10 -13.77
C ILE A 474 27.59 -10.58 -13.48
N SER A 475 26.96 -10.88 -12.34
CA SER A 475 26.62 -12.26 -11.98
C SER A 475 25.68 -12.90 -13.02
N TYR A 476 24.67 -12.14 -13.46
CA TYR A 476 23.75 -12.58 -14.52
C TYR A 476 24.46 -12.77 -15.88
N LEU A 477 25.28 -11.79 -16.29
CA LEU A 477 26.09 -11.86 -17.51
C LEU A 477 27.04 -13.07 -17.49
N SER A 478 27.75 -13.29 -16.38
CA SER A 478 28.64 -14.44 -16.20
C SER A 478 27.92 -15.78 -16.32
N THR A 479 26.68 -15.85 -15.82
CA THR A 479 25.84 -17.04 -15.92
C THR A 479 25.40 -17.31 -17.36
N ILE A 480 24.95 -16.26 -18.07
CA ILE A 480 24.54 -16.37 -19.48
C ILE A 480 25.72 -16.72 -20.39
N THR A 481 26.89 -16.08 -20.19
CA THR A 481 28.06 -16.28 -21.07
C THR A 481 28.70 -17.65 -20.92
N ARG A 482 28.62 -18.29 -19.74
CA ARG A 482 29.03 -19.70 -19.55
C ARG A 482 28.24 -20.70 -20.40
N LEU A 483 27.12 -20.28 -20.95
CA LEU A 483 26.16 -21.16 -21.60
C LEU A 483 26.11 -20.97 -23.11
N TYR A 484 26.80 -19.98 -23.68
CA TYR A 484 26.76 -19.67 -25.13
C TYR A 484 28.14 -19.44 -25.76
N GLU A 485 28.52 -20.35 -26.64
CA GLU A 485 29.82 -20.35 -27.30
C GLU A 485 30.04 -19.26 -28.37
N ASN A 486 29.06 -18.42 -28.70
CA ASN A 486 29.19 -17.45 -29.80
C ASN A 486 28.42 -16.16 -29.56
N VAL A 487 28.99 -15.25 -28.75
CA VAL A 487 28.52 -13.86 -28.61
C VAL A 487 29.14 -13.01 -29.72
N GLN A 488 28.35 -12.15 -30.36
CA GLN A 488 28.91 -11.20 -31.32
C GLN A 488 29.78 -10.14 -30.60
N VAL A 489 31.08 -10.21 -30.84
CA VAL A 489 32.13 -9.34 -30.27
C VAL A 489 31.79 -7.84 -30.41
N SER A 490 31.16 -7.43 -31.54
CA SER A 490 30.76 -6.03 -31.77
C SER A 490 29.76 -5.46 -30.76
N SER A 491 28.91 -6.30 -30.15
CA SER A 491 27.94 -5.86 -29.13
C SER A 491 28.60 -5.72 -27.75
N LEU A 492 29.65 -6.49 -27.48
CA LEU A 492 30.45 -6.42 -26.26
C LEU A 492 31.39 -5.23 -26.25
N ASN A 493 31.97 -4.89 -27.41
CA ASN A 493 32.80 -3.69 -27.56
C ASN A 493 32.01 -2.42 -27.20
N ARG A 494 30.71 -2.36 -27.51
CA ARG A 494 29.85 -1.24 -27.17
C ARG A 494 29.65 -1.07 -25.65
N VAL A 495 29.56 -2.17 -24.90
CA VAL A 495 29.52 -2.15 -23.43
C VAL A 495 30.86 -1.68 -22.89
N LYS A 496 31.96 -2.19 -23.46
CA LYS A 496 33.34 -1.80 -23.09
C LYS A 496 33.55 -0.31 -23.31
N ASP A 497 33.23 0.23 -24.49
CA ASP A 497 33.35 1.66 -24.78
C ASP A 497 32.55 2.52 -23.81
N THR A 498 31.35 2.09 -23.41
CA THR A 498 30.52 2.78 -22.42
C THR A 498 31.18 2.76 -21.03
N ILE A 499 31.75 1.61 -20.63
CA ILE A 499 32.46 1.45 -19.36
C ILE A 499 33.70 2.32 -19.33
N ASP A 500 34.51 2.32 -20.39
CA ASP A 500 35.72 3.12 -20.51
C ASP A 500 35.42 4.63 -20.47
N TYR A 501 34.32 5.07 -21.05
CA TYR A 501 33.86 6.45 -20.97
C TYR A 501 33.38 6.84 -19.55
N VAL A 502 32.59 5.98 -18.89
CA VAL A 502 32.20 6.19 -17.49
C VAL A 502 33.41 6.24 -16.57
N LYS A 503 34.43 5.40 -16.85
CA LYS A 503 35.67 5.37 -16.10
C LYS A 503 36.50 6.64 -16.31
N PHE A 504 36.52 7.20 -17.51
CA PHE A 504 37.21 8.47 -17.80
C PHE A 504 36.59 9.63 -17.01
N ASP A 505 35.26 9.78 -17.02
CA ASP A 505 34.56 10.79 -16.22
C ASP A 505 34.77 10.58 -14.71
N TYR A 506 34.88 9.34 -14.30
CA TYR A 506 35.19 8.94 -12.95
C TYR A 506 36.59 9.41 -12.53
N ASP A 507 37.62 9.14 -13.32
CA ASP A 507 39.00 9.51 -13.01
C ASP A 507 39.19 11.04 -12.89
N GLU A 508 38.46 11.83 -13.68
CA GLU A 508 38.46 13.29 -13.59
C GLU A 508 37.86 13.83 -12.28
N LYS A 509 36.77 13.21 -11.82
CA LYS A 509 36.06 13.60 -10.59
C LYS A 509 36.64 12.99 -9.30
N THR A 510 37.44 11.94 -9.41
CA THR A 510 37.98 11.17 -8.26
C THR A 510 39.23 11.72 -7.59
N LYS A 511 39.87 12.72 -8.16
CA LYS A 511 41.03 13.37 -7.48
C LYS A 511 40.73 13.80 -6.03
N THR A 512 39.46 13.85 -5.68
CA THR A 512 38.98 14.27 -4.35
C THR A 512 38.41 13.12 -3.48
N TYR A 513 38.11 11.93 -4.03
CA TYR A 513 37.28 10.90 -3.36
C TYR A 513 37.82 9.47 -3.49
N SER A 514 39.11 9.27 -3.46
CA SER A 514 39.85 8.06 -3.86
C SER A 514 39.39 6.71 -3.23
N ARG A 515 38.80 6.69 -2.05
CA ARG A 515 38.51 5.43 -1.33
C ARG A 515 37.18 4.80 -1.72
N TYR A 516 36.17 5.62 -1.90
CA TYR A 516 34.81 5.17 -2.25
C TYR A 516 34.76 4.64 -3.69
N PHE A 517 35.41 5.31 -4.56
CA PHE A 517 35.48 4.98 -5.97
C PHE A 517 36.35 3.76 -6.30
N LYS A 518 37.21 3.30 -5.38
CA LYS A 518 37.97 2.06 -5.57
C LYS A 518 37.05 0.85 -5.81
N GLN A 519 35.92 0.77 -5.11
CA GLN A 519 34.97 -0.31 -5.30
C GLN A 519 34.33 -0.29 -6.70
N ILE A 520 33.99 0.90 -7.22
CA ILE A 520 33.51 1.07 -8.60
C ILE A 520 34.59 0.64 -9.60
N ASP A 521 35.85 1.05 -9.39
CA ASP A 521 36.97 0.66 -10.26
C ASP A 521 37.19 -0.87 -10.25
N ASP A 522 37.07 -1.50 -9.10
CA ASP A 522 37.22 -2.95 -8.99
C ASP A 522 36.08 -3.68 -9.74
N LYS A 523 34.85 -3.15 -9.73
CA LYS A 523 33.74 -3.69 -10.52
C LYS A 523 33.91 -3.47 -12.01
N PHE A 524 34.44 -2.34 -12.44
CA PHE A 524 34.79 -2.12 -13.85
C PHE A 524 35.88 -3.07 -14.33
N LYS A 525 36.90 -3.36 -13.49
CA LYS A 525 37.90 -4.38 -13.81
C LYS A 525 37.27 -5.75 -14.00
N GLU A 526 36.35 -6.15 -13.11
CA GLU A 526 35.65 -7.43 -13.20
C GLU A 526 34.84 -7.53 -14.50
N ILE A 527 34.10 -6.50 -14.87
CA ILE A 527 33.36 -6.44 -16.15
C ILE A 527 34.31 -6.56 -17.34
N ASN A 528 35.42 -5.81 -17.33
CA ASN A 528 36.40 -5.86 -18.40
C ASN A 528 37.05 -7.24 -18.55
N GLU A 529 37.31 -7.95 -17.44
CA GLU A 529 37.84 -9.32 -17.50
C GLU A 529 36.80 -10.30 -18.09
N ILE A 530 35.52 -10.17 -17.73
CA ILE A 530 34.44 -10.96 -18.34
C ILE A 530 34.37 -10.68 -19.86
N ILE A 531 34.43 -9.42 -20.27
CA ILE A 531 34.39 -9.04 -21.69
C ILE A 531 35.59 -9.67 -22.43
N LYS A 532 36.81 -9.59 -21.89
CA LYS A 532 37.99 -10.22 -22.48
C LYS A 532 37.87 -11.73 -22.61
N GLN A 533 37.32 -12.38 -21.60
CA GLN A 533 37.10 -13.83 -21.62
C GLN A 533 36.11 -14.23 -22.73
N ILE A 534 35.03 -13.45 -22.90
CA ILE A 534 34.06 -13.64 -23.97
C ILE A 534 34.70 -13.42 -25.35
N GLU A 535 35.50 -12.33 -25.50
CA GLU A 535 36.23 -12.02 -26.75
C GLU A 535 37.23 -13.09 -27.11
N SER A 536 37.87 -13.73 -26.14
CA SER A 536 38.89 -14.78 -26.34
C SER A 536 38.30 -16.18 -26.58
N GLY A 537 37.00 -16.32 -26.46
CA GLY A 537 36.32 -17.64 -26.66
C GLY A 537 36.62 -18.65 -25.52
N VAL A 538 37.15 -18.20 -24.38
CA VAL A 538 37.55 -19.08 -23.25
C VAL A 538 36.33 -19.67 -22.52
N TYR A 539 35.12 -19.23 -22.82
CA TYR A 539 33.87 -19.90 -22.38
C TYR A 539 33.39 -20.94 -23.40
N ALA A 540 34.28 -21.70 -23.95
CA ALA A 540 33.97 -22.90 -24.74
C ALA A 540 33.83 -24.12 -23.80
#